data_a5060a2fe94fb12fb9da477c51a8d186
#
_entry.id   a5060a2fe94fb12fb9da477c51a8d186
#
_cell.length_a   1.000
_cell.length_b   1.000
_cell.length_c   1.000
_cell.angle_alpha   90.00
_cell.angle_beta   90.00
_cell.angle_gamma   90.00
#
_symmetry.space_group_name_H-M   'P 1'
#
loop_
_entity.id
_entity.type
_entity.pdbx_description
1 polymer ?
#
loop_
_entity_poly.entity_id
_entity_poly.type
_entity_poly.pdbx_seq_one_letter_code
_entity_poly.pdbx_strand_id
1 'polypeptide(L)'
;KKDMRLEDIINYINKAVSYFENKIDNPKFFIWSNNFSDLDKIFDRNKFIFVQNNDYINDFYLFSFAKHFIVSPSSFHWWGAWLNQNPNKICVRPSDNLNPSNNKDFWPDSWTIV
;
A
#
# COMPACT_ATOMS: atom_id res chain seq x y z
N LYS A 1 -20.31 -10.10 3.12
CA LYS A 1 -18.98 -9.55 3.00
C LYS A 1 -18.35 -9.93 1.67
N LYS A 2 -17.77 -8.98 1.02
CA LYS A 2 -17.19 -9.19 -0.29
C LYS A 2 -15.66 -9.06 -0.19
N ASP A 3 -14.96 -10.10 -0.59
CA ASP A 3 -13.52 -10.07 -0.63
C ASP A 3 -13.04 -9.28 -1.84
N MET A 4 -11.89 -8.62 -1.67
CA MET A 4 -11.25 -7.88 -2.73
C MET A 4 -10.71 -8.85 -3.78
N ARG A 5 -11.10 -8.68 -5.03
CA ARG A 5 -10.61 -9.55 -6.10
C ARG A 5 -9.19 -9.16 -6.48
N LEU A 6 -8.42 -10.15 -6.92
CA LEU A 6 -7.03 -9.93 -7.31
C LEU A 6 -6.88 -8.88 -8.39
N GLU A 7 -7.76 -8.88 -9.40
CA GLU A 7 -7.66 -7.89 -10.47
C GLU A 7 -7.97 -6.47 -9.96
N ASP A 8 -8.84 -6.33 -8.95
CA ASP A 8 -9.13 -5.03 -8.36
C ASP A 8 -7.91 -4.49 -7.61
N ILE A 9 -7.21 -5.38 -6.92
CA ILE A 9 -5.96 -5.03 -6.22
C ILE A 9 -4.89 -4.60 -7.22
N ILE A 10 -4.72 -5.37 -8.29
CA ILE A 10 -3.73 -5.07 -9.34
C ILE A 10 -4.04 -3.71 -9.97
N ASN A 11 -5.29 -3.47 -10.32
CA ASN A 11 -5.71 -2.20 -10.93
C ASN A 11 -5.44 -1.02 -9.99
N TYR A 12 -5.77 -1.19 -8.72
CA TYR A 12 -5.49 -0.16 -7.72
C TYR A 12 -4.00 0.12 -7.62
N ILE A 13 -3.19 -0.92 -7.51
CA ILE A 13 -1.73 -0.74 -7.37
C ILE A 13 -1.14 -0.09 -8.61
N ASN A 14 -1.59 -0.46 -9.80
CA ASN A 14 -1.12 0.17 -11.02
C ASN A 14 -1.45 1.66 -11.07
N LYS A 15 -2.64 2.04 -10.63
CA LYS A 15 -3.01 3.46 -10.54
C LYS A 15 -2.15 4.21 -9.52
N ALA A 16 -1.90 3.59 -8.38
CA ALA A 16 -1.08 4.19 -7.33
C ALA A 16 0.37 4.35 -7.77
N VAL A 17 0.92 3.35 -8.45
CA VAL A 17 2.28 3.42 -8.99
C VAL A 17 2.38 4.56 -9.99
N SER A 18 1.43 4.67 -10.90
CA SER A 18 1.42 5.76 -11.89
C SER A 18 1.32 7.12 -11.22
N TYR A 19 0.52 7.23 -10.18
CA TYR A 19 0.41 8.47 -9.42
C TYR A 19 1.78 8.92 -8.89
N PHE A 20 2.52 8.00 -8.26
CA PHE A 20 3.84 8.34 -7.72
C PHE A 20 4.89 8.54 -8.80
N GLU A 21 4.83 7.81 -9.90
CA GLU A 21 5.76 8.00 -11.02
C GLU A 21 5.62 9.39 -11.65
N ASN A 22 4.42 9.94 -11.64
CA ASN A 22 4.17 11.28 -12.15
C ASN A 22 4.53 12.38 -11.14
N LYS A 23 4.63 12.04 -9.86
CA LYS A 23 4.80 13.03 -8.80
C LYS A 23 6.21 13.08 -8.23
N ILE A 24 6.93 11.97 -8.29
CA ILE A 24 8.25 11.82 -7.67
C ILE A 24 9.24 11.33 -8.71
N ASP A 25 10.42 11.93 -8.74
CA ASP A 25 11.50 11.49 -9.60
C ASP A 25 12.05 10.14 -9.13
N ASN A 26 12.01 9.15 -10.03
CA ASN A 26 12.63 7.86 -9.81
C ASN A 26 12.22 7.20 -8.49
N PRO A 27 10.92 7.02 -8.24
CA PRO A 27 10.47 6.42 -7.00
C PRO A 27 10.84 4.94 -6.93
N LYS A 28 11.13 4.47 -5.71
CA LYS A 28 11.37 3.05 -5.46
C LYS A 28 10.18 2.50 -4.70
N PHE A 29 9.68 1.36 -5.15
CA PHE A 29 8.50 0.73 -4.58
C PHE A 29 8.88 -0.51 -3.79
N PHE A 30 8.49 -0.54 -2.51
CA PHE A 30 8.73 -1.68 -1.63
C PHE A 30 7.40 -2.37 -1.35
N ILE A 31 7.40 -3.70 -1.37
CA ILE A 31 6.20 -4.48 -1.08
C ILE A 31 6.40 -5.32 0.16
N TRP A 32 5.46 -5.19 1.10
CA TRP A 32 5.34 -6.04 2.28
C TRP A 32 4.11 -6.91 2.12
N SER A 33 4.26 -8.22 2.34
CA SER A 33 3.14 -9.14 2.30
C SER A 33 3.43 -10.36 3.15
N ASN A 34 2.37 -11.01 3.62
CA ASN A 34 2.50 -12.26 4.36
C ASN A 34 2.79 -13.45 3.44
N ASN A 35 2.49 -13.33 2.16
CA ASN A 35 2.66 -14.42 1.21
C ASN A 35 3.11 -13.85 -0.14
N PHE A 36 4.33 -14.19 -0.54
CA PHE A 36 4.91 -13.73 -1.80
C PHE A 36 4.76 -14.73 -2.93
N SER A 37 4.19 -15.93 -2.68
CA SER A 37 4.19 -17.00 -3.68
C SER A 37 3.50 -16.59 -4.98
N ASP A 38 2.44 -15.79 -4.91
CA ASP A 38 1.70 -15.35 -6.08
C ASP A 38 2.14 -13.97 -6.58
N LEU A 39 2.85 -13.22 -5.75
CA LEU A 39 3.25 -11.85 -6.11
C LEU A 39 4.34 -11.81 -7.17
N ASP A 40 5.21 -12.82 -7.21
CA ASP A 40 6.24 -12.92 -8.26
C ASP A 40 5.65 -12.98 -9.66
N LYS A 41 4.42 -13.47 -9.78
CA LYS A 41 3.73 -13.58 -11.06
C LYS A 41 3.06 -12.28 -11.48
N ILE A 42 2.87 -11.37 -10.51
CA ILE A 42 2.10 -10.15 -10.71
C ILE A 42 3.01 -8.94 -10.78
N PHE A 43 4.03 -8.90 -9.94
CA PHE A 43 4.91 -7.74 -9.79
C PHE A 43 6.31 -8.03 -10.29
N ASP A 44 6.82 -7.16 -11.14
CA ASP A 44 8.17 -7.24 -11.69
C ASP A 44 9.20 -6.90 -10.61
N ARG A 45 10.07 -7.84 -10.29
CA ARG A 45 11.13 -7.64 -9.31
C ARG A 45 12.17 -6.61 -9.74
N ASN A 46 12.19 -6.23 -10.99
CA ASN A 46 13.05 -5.13 -11.44
C ASN A 46 12.49 -3.78 -11.05
N LYS A 47 11.19 -3.71 -10.79
CA LYS A 47 10.50 -2.47 -10.41
C LYS A 47 10.17 -2.41 -8.93
N PHE A 48 9.86 -3.56 -8.33
CA PHE A 48 9.41 -3.65 -6.95
C PHE A 48 10.42 -4.40 -6.10
N ILE A 49 10.71 -3.87 -4.92
CA ILE A 49 11.58 -4.52 -3.94
C ILE A 49 10.69 -5.25 -2.94
N PHE A 50 10.80 -6.57 -2.89
CA PHE A 50 10.01 -7.38 -1.98
C PHE A 50 10.74 -7.45 -0.62
N VAL A 51 10.06 -7.01 0.43
CA VAL A 51 10.61 -7.07 1.79
C VAL A 51 10.21 -8.40 2.40
N GLN A 52 11.20 -9.26 2.65
CA GLN A 52 11.01 -10.63 3.11
C GLN A 52 11.93 -10.96 4.28
N ASN A 53 11.64 -12.08 4.93
CA ASN A 53 12.51 -12.68 5.96
C ASN A 53 12.64 -11.86 7.24
N ASN A 54 11.70 -10.96 7.49
CA ASN A 54 11.63 -10.21 8.73
C ASN A 54 10.46 -10.73 9.56
N ASP A 55 10.53 -10.55 10.88
CA ASP A 55 9.37 -10.86 11.70
C ASP A 55 8.32 -9.75 11.57
N TYR A 56 7.11 -10.03 12.06
CA TYR A 56 5.98 -9.13 11.91
C TYR A 56 6.25 -7.73 12.50
N ILE A 57 6.91 -7.67 13.65
CA ILE A 57 7.17 -6.40 14.33
C ILE A 57 8.20 -5.58 13.56
N ASN A 58 9.27 -6.20 13.10
CA ASN A 58 10.28 -5.52 12.30
C ASN A 58 9.71 -5.05 10.96
N ASP A 59 8.87 -5.87 10.33
CA ASP A 59 8.21 -5.47 9.08
C ASP A 59 7.31 -4.26 9.30
N PHE A 60 6.57 -4.23 10.40
CA PHE A 60 5.72 -3.10 10.72
C PHE A 60 6.54 -1.81 10.89
N TYR A 61 7.65 -1.90 11.63
CA TYR A 61 8.54 -0.77 11.81
C TYR A 61 9.10 -0.26 10.49
N LEU A 62 9.63 -1.15 9.67
CA LEU A 62 10.20 -0.77 8.38
C LEU A 62 9.16 -0.10 7.50
N PHE A 63 7.97 -0.68 7.44
CA PHE A 63 6.88 -0.11 6.67
C PHE A 63 6.52 1.29 7.18
N SER A 64 6.44 1.48 8.48
CA SER A 64 6.03 2.76 9.06
C SER A 64 7.04 3.90 8.83
N PHE A 65 8.28 3.57 8.46
CA PHE A 65 9.31 4.58 8.17
C PHE A 65 9.43 4.93 6.69
N ALA A 66 8.60 4.39 5.83
CA ALA A 66 8.62 4.77 4.43
C ALA A 66 8.27 6.25 4.27
N LYS A 67 8.70 6.86 3.17
CA LYS A 67 8.39 8.27 2.91
C LYS A 67 6.93 8.47 2.50
N HIS A 68 6.41 7.53 1.73
CA HIS A 68 5.06 7.58 1.19
C HIS A 68 4.46 6.18 1.23
N PHE A 69 3.15 6.08 1.09
CA PHE A 69 2.44 4.83 1.30
C PHE A 69 1.40 4.58 0.22
N ILE A 70 1.36 3.34 -0.26
CA ILE A 70 0.25 2.80 -1.03
C ILE A 70 -0.41 1.80 -0.10
N VAL A 71 -1.57 2.14 0.46
CA VAL A 71 -2.19 1.33 1.49
C VAL A 71 -3.29 0.46 0.92
N SER A 72 -3.40 -0.75 1.44
CA SER A 72 -4.53 -1.64 1.18
C SER A 72 -5.46 -1.61 2.38
N PRO A 73 -6.70 -2.14 2.26
CA PRO A 73 -7.61 -2.22 3.39
C PRO A 73 -7.16 -3.26 4.42
N SER A 74 -6.06 -2.99 5.10
CA SER A 74 -5.52 -3.85 6.15
C SER A 74 -5.08 -2.98 7.33
N SER A 75 -5.21 -3.51 8.53
CA SER A 75 -4.80 -2.79 9.72
C SER A 75 -3.30 -2.53 9.76
N PHE A 76 -2.50 -3.47 9.24
CA PHE A 76 -1.05 -3.31 9.15
C PHE A 76 -0.69 -2.06 8.34
N HIS A 77 -1.25 -1.93 7.15
CA HIS A 77 -0.98 -0.78 6.26
C HIS A 77 -1.54 0.50 6.84
N TRP A 78 -2.77 0.44 7.35
CA TRP A 78 -3.46 1.61 7.89
C TRP A 78 -2.67 2.23 9.06
N TRP A 79 -2.31 1.40 10.05
CA TRP A 79 -1.60 1.89 11.22
C TRP A 79 -0.18 2.33 10.90
N GLY A 80 0.52 1.60 10.03
CA GLY A 80 1.88 1.98 9.62
C GLY A 80 1.91 3.35 8.97
N ALA A 81 0.99 3.59 8.06
CA ALA A 81 0.90 4.89 7.38
C ALA A 81 0.44 6.00 8.32
N TRP A 82 -0.54 5.70 9.18
CA TRP A 82 -1.06 6.67 10.14
C TRP A 82 0.00 7.14 11.13
N LEU A 83 0.81 6.21 11.65
CA LEU A 83 1.80 6.52 12.68
C LEU A 83 3.03 7.25 12.14
N ASN A 84 3.25 7.26 10.83
CA ASN A 84 4.35 7.99 10.25
C ASN A 84 4.14 9.48 10.44
N GLN A 85 5.15 10.16 11.01
CA GLN A 85 5.04 11.57 11.40
C GLN A 85 5.60 12.55 10.36
N ASN A 86 6.04 12.06 9.21
CA ASN A 86 6.54 12.93 8.16
C ASN A 86 5.40 13.80 7.62
N PRO A 87 5.47 15.15 7.78
CA PRO A 87 4.40 16.03 7.33
C PRO A 87 4.24 16.04 5.81
N ASN A 88 5.26 15.60 5.08
CA ASN A 88 5.24 15.55 3.62
C ASN A 88 4.83 14.19 3.07
N LYS A 89 4.43 13.27 3.93
CA LYS A 89 4.02 11.95 3.46
C LYS A 89 2.77 12.04 2.59
N ILE A 90 2.72 11.18 1.59
CA ILE A 90 1.55 11.01 0.74
C ILE A 90 1.06 9.60 0.97
N CYS A 91 -0.19 9.47 1.42
CA CYS A 91 -0.84 8.18 1.59
C CYS A 91 -1.90 8.04 0.51
N VAL A 92 -1.73 7.03 -0.34
CA VAL A 92 -2.66 6.71 -1.42
C VAL A 92 -3.51 5.53 -0.98
N ARG A 93 -4.80 5.61 -1.22
CA ARG A 93 -5.77 4.59 -0.82
C ARG A 93 -6.69 4.21 -1.97
N PRO A 94 -7.30 3.02 -1.92
CA PRO A 94 -8.26 2.64 -2.95
C PRO A 94 -9.61 3.34 -2.73
N SER A 95 -10.50 3.17 -3.70
CA SER A 95 -11.85 3.72 -3.58
C SER A 95 -12.64 3.04 -2.46
N ASP A 96 -13.72 3.67 -2.04
CA ASP A 96 -14.56 3.16 -0.95
C ASP A 96 -15.19 1.80 -1.28
N ASN A 97 -15.32 1.46 -2.56
CA ASN A 97 -15.83 0.15 -2.97
C ASN A 97 -14.97 -1.01 -2.50
N LEU A 98 -13.72 -0.75 -2.17
CA LEU A 98 -12.79 -1.77 -1.69
C LEU A 98 -12.62 -1.74 -0.17
N ASN A 99 -13.39 -0.91 0.53
CA ASN A 99 -13.29 -0.82 1.99
C ASN A 99 -13.85 -2.07 2.67
N PRO A 100 -13.26 -2.46 3.81
CA PRO A 100 -13.83 -3.53 4.59
C PRO A 100 -15.24 -3.15 5.05
N SER A 101 -16.20 -4.06 4.87
CA SER A 101 -17.58 -3.88 5.37
C SER A 101 -18.25 -2.57 4.93
N ASN A 102 -17.83 -2.00 3.78
CA ASN A 102 -18.34 -0.72 3.27
C ASN A 102 -18.24 0.42 4.27
N ASN A 103 -17.21 0.40 5.10
CA ASN A 103 -17.00 1.43 6.10
C ASN A 103 -16.50 2.73 5.44
N LYS A 104 -17.37 3.73 5.35
CA LYS A 104 -17.04 5.01 4.71
C LYS A 104 -16.03 5.82 5.49
N ASP A 105 -15.95 5.58 6.80
CA ASP A 105 -15.07 6.33 7.68
C ASP A 105 -13.73 5.63 7.92
N PHE A 106 -13.46 4.57 7.16
CA PHE A 106 -12.24 3.80 7.32
C PHE A 106 -10.98 4.63 7.05
N TRP A 107 -11.05 5.52 6.07
CA TRP A 107 -9.90 6.27 5.62
C TRP A 107 -9.86 7.70 6.15
N PRO A 108 -8.69 8.20 6.58
CA PRO A 108 -8.53 9.62 6.89
C PRO A 108 -8.80 10.49 5.64
N ASP A 109 -9.42 11.65 5.86
CA ASP A 109 -9.78 12.56 4.77
C ASP A 109 -8.57 13.05 3.97
N SER A 110 -7.42 13.13 4.60
CA SER A 110 -6.20 13.62 3.97
C SER A 110 -5.55 12.62 3.02
N TRP A 111 -5.99 11.36 3.03
CA TRP A 111 -5.40 10.34 2.17
C TRP A 111 -5.99 10.41 0.76
N THR A 112 -5.12 10.24 -0.23
CA THR A 112 -5.46 10.45 -1.65
C THR A 112 -6.09 9.19 -2.26
N ILE A 113 -7.23 9.37 -2.91
CA ILE A 113 -7.90 8.30 -3.67
C ILE A 113 -7.30 8.23 -5.08
N VAL A 114 -7.03 7.02 -5.52
CA VAL A 114 -6.62 6.80 -6.91
C VAL A 114 -7.52 5.80 -7.62
#